data_20d4ae863fda5b0306f75f3bdd70222f
#
_entry.id   20d4ae863fda5b0306f75f3bdd70222f
#
_cell.length_a   1.000
_cell.length_b   1.000
_cell.length_c   1.000
_cell.angle_alpha   90.00
_cell.angle_beta   90.00
_cell.angle_gamma   90.00
#
_symmetry.space_group_name_H-M   'P 1'
#
loop_
_entity.id
_entity.type
_entity.pdbx_description
1 polymer ?
#
loop_
_entity_poly.entity_id
_entity_poly.type
_entity_poly.pdbx_seq_one_letter_code
_entity_poly.pdbx_strand_id
1 'polypeptide(L)'
;SSTIENLFNHFENHSYKAAVFLGDTNTVMGSIAAAQHNIPVVHIEGCMRSYDWRMPEEKYRTIIDHLSDRIYAYLESYKLQGLNEGISENVIKVTGNPIVDIINENSRLFESSAQYLDDKVVNLSNDNFVLVTCHRRENILNKDSFKNIISLLNSIDDRNIIFPMGYKTQEILKNSDISLDDNIEIINPIGYLEFMHLLMKSDFVATDSGTVVEEACILNVPSIQMRYSTERPEVYDVKASIKFDPTVNHTNISETIDKVSKLKKGWKNPFGKGNSSEIIVNDLIELSNSDTFRRHMPSDYPFDTSRSFKE
;
A
#
# COMPACT_ATOMS: atom_id res chain seq x y z
N SER A 1 3.07 3.64 24.13
CA SER A 1 4.11 2.73 23.69
C SER A 1 5.40 3.50 23.40
N SER A 2 6.53 2.81 23.28
CA SER A 2 7.85 3.40 23.12
C SER A 2 7.98 4.43 21.98
N THR A 3 7.25 4.27 20.87
CA THR A 3 7.31 5.22 19.74
C THR A 3 6.78 6.61 20.14
N ILE A 4 5.63 6.68 20.80
CA ILE A 4 5.04 7.96 21.24
C ILE A 4 5.95 8.61 22.26
N GLU A 5 6.42 7.85 23.25
CA GLU A 5 7.29 8.33 24.33
C GLU A 5 8.63 8.84 23.81
N ASN A 6 9.27 8.08 22.90
CA ASN A 6 10.54 8.47 22.32
C ASN A 6 10.40 9.75 21.47
N LEU A 7 9.35 9.86 20.68
CA LEU A 7 9.11 11.06 19.88
C LEU A 7 8.69 12.25 20.76
N PHE A 8 7.93 12.03 21.82
CA PHE A 8 7.60 13.07 22.78
C PHE A 8 8.87 13.69 23.38
N ASN A 9 9.75 12.86 23.94
CA ASN A 9 11.03 13.29 24.51
C ASN A 9 11.95 13.96 23.47
N HIS A 10 11.88 13.50 22.20
CA HIS A 10 12.65 14.10 21.11
C HIS A 10 12.14 15.52 20.79
N PHE A 11 10.83 15.69 20.64
CA PHE A 11 10.21 16.96 20.31
C PHE A 11 10.31 18.00 21.45
N GLU A 12 10.43 17.55 22.71
CA GLU A 12 10.66 18.44 23.85
C GLU A 12 11.98 19.22 23.72
N ASN A 13 12.99 18.63 23.06
CA ASN A 13 14.31 19.20 22.94
C ASN A 13 14.65 19.75 21.54
N HIS A 14 13.72 19.62 20.57
CA HIS A 14 13.96 20.02 19.19
C HIS A 14 12.72 20.70 18.59
N SER A 15 12.96 21.76 17.82
CA SER A 15 11.90 22.49 17.11
C SER A 15 11.85 22.07 15.64
N TYR A 16 10.64 21.81 15.15
CA TYR A 16 10.39 21.44 13.76
C TYR A 16 9.28 22.29 13.15
N LYS A 17 9.38 22.56 11.85
CA LYS A 17 8.34 23.27 11.11
C LYS A 17 7.11 22.38 10.87
N ALA A 18 7.32 21.09 10.69
CA ALA A 18 6.29 20.08 10.57
C ALA A 18 6.87 18.68 10.84
N ALA A 19 6.01 17.73 11.20
CA ALA A 19 6.31 16.30 11.28
C ALA A 19 5.56 15.59 10.15
N VAL A 20 6.31 14.95 9.26
CA VAL A 20 5.75 14.25 8.09
C VAL A 20 5.69 12.76 8.35
N PHE A 21 4.52 12.17 8.15
CA PHE A 21 4.26 10.74 8.30
C PHE A 21 3.80 10.17 6.96
N LEU A 22 4.25 8.95 6.66
CA LEU A 22 3.85 8.21 5.46
C LEU A 22 3.13 6.93 5.83
N GLY A 23 1.97 6.71 5.24
CA GLY A 23 1.21 5.45 5.36
C GLY A 23 0.51 5.28 6.70
N ASP A 24 0.37 4.03 7.14
CA ASP A 24 -0.55 3.63 8.19
C ASP A 24 0.06 2.67 9.24
N THR A 25 1.38 2.59 9.31
CA THR A 25 2.06 1.73 10.29
C THR A 25 2.04 2.34 11.69
N ASN A 26 2.51 1.58 12.69
CA ASN A 26 2.63 2.06 14.08
C ASN A 26 3.38 3.40 14.22
N THR A 27 4.19 3.78 13.24
CA THR A 27 4.96 5.03 13.22
C THR A 27 4.04 6.25 13.26
N VAL A 28 2.86 6.18 12.63
CA VAL A 28 1.91 7.30 12.59
C VAL A 28 1.33 7.63 13.96
N MET A 29 1.43 6.74 14.95
CA MET A 29 1.06 7.03 16.33
C MET A 29 1.95 8.12 16.95
N GLY A 30 3.12 8.38 16.37
CA GLY A 30 3.98 9.51 16.74
C GLY A 30 3.39 10.88 16.44
N SER A 31 2.35 10.96 15.58
CA SER A 31 1.61 12.18 15.30
C SER A 31 0.95 12.77 16.56
N ILE A 32 0.59 11.93 17.53
CA ILE A 32 0.06 12.37 18.83
C ILE A 32 1.12 13.19 19.59
N ALA A 33 2.38 12.72 19.60
CA ALA A 33 3.46 13.46 20.23
C ALA A 33 3.74 14.79 19.53
N ALA A 34 3.74 14.81 18.18
CA ALA A 34 3.90 16.04 17.41
C ALA A 34 2.78 17.07 17.74
N ALA A 35 1.52 16.62 17.75
CA ALA A 35 0.38 17.47 18.08
C ALA A 35 0.47 18.05 19.51
N GLN A 36 0.92 17.26 20.49
CA GLN A 36 1.11 17.74 21.87
C GLN A 36 2.17 18.84 21.99
N HIS A 37 3.19 18.81 21.11
CA HIS A 37 4.22 19.86 21.04
C HIS A 37 3.87 20.99 20.07
N ASN A 38 2.62 21.06 19.59
CA ASN A 38 2.18 22.03 18.58
C ASN A 38 3.01 22.02 17.29
N ILE A 39 3.59 20.89 16.94
CA ILE A 39 4.27 20.68 15.66
C ILE A 39 3.21 20.28 14.64
N PRO A 40 3.06 21.00 13.52
CA PRO A 40 2.12 20.65 12.46
C PRO A 40 2.32 19.21 11.97
N VAL A 41 1.23 18.47 11.85
CA VAL A 41 1.22 17.09 11.38
C VAL A 41 0.88 17.06 9.90
N VAL A 42 1.73 16.41 9.12
CA VAL A 42 1.54 16.19 7.67
C VAL A 42 1.43 14.69 7.42
N HIS A 43 0.38 14.28 6.70
CA HIS A 43 0.17 12.89 6.34
C HIS A 43 0.23 12.69 4.83
N ILE A 44 1.13 11.83 4.37
CA ILE A 44 1.22 11.34 2.99
C ILE A 44 0.54 9.97 2.93
N GLU A 45 -0.21 9.66 1.88
CA GLU A 45 -1.09 8.49 1.76
C GLU A 45 -2.39 8.63 2.58
N GLY A 46 -2.89 9.87 2.73
CA GLY A 46 -4.05 10.13 3.56
C GLY A 46 -5.38 9.83 2.87
N CYS A 47 -6.39 9.71 3.71
CA CYS A 47 -7.80 9.50 3.34
C CYS A 47 -8.12 8.19 2.59
N MET A 48 -7.19 7.25 2.53
CA MET A 48 -7.49 5.90 2.03
C MET A 48 -8.29 5.12 3.06
N ARG A 49 -9.28 4.33 2.63
CA ARG A 49 -10.12 3.52 3.53
C ARG A 49 -10.43 2.16 2.92
N SER A 50 -10.30 1.13 3.77
CA SER A 50 -10.87 -0.20 3.53
C SER A 50 -12.18 -0.41 4.27
N TYR A 51 -12.43 0.43 5.30
CA TYR A 51 -13.51 0.31 6.29
C TYR A 51 -13.51 -1.03 7.04
N ASP A 52 -12.41 -1.76 7.01
CA ASP A 52 -12.24 -3.00 7.75
C ASP A 52 -11.64 -2.75 9.15
N TRP A 53 -12.51 -2.52 10.11
CA TRP A 53 -12.13 -2.24 11.50
C TRP A 53 -11.41 -3.39 12.23
N ARG A 54 -11.29 -4.57 11.62
CA ARG A 54 -10.44 -5.66 12.13
C ARG A 54 -8.95 -5.32 11.97
N MET A 55 -8.63 -4.44 11.01
CA MET A 55 -7.27 -4.00 10.72
C MET A 55 -6.87 -2.84 11.65
N PRO A 56 -5.76 -2.97 12.41
CA PRO A 56 -5.22 -1.85 13.19
C PRO A 56 -4.85 -0.65 12.31
N GLU A 57 -4.35 -0.92 11.10
CA GLU A 57 -3.93 0.09 10.13
C GLU A 57 -5.08 1.02 9.72
N GLU A 58 -6.30 0.49 9.60
CA GLU A 58 -7.48 1.32 9.29
C GLU A 58 -7.77 2.33 10.39
N LYS A 59 -7.61 1.92 11.65
CA LYS A 59 -7.77 2.80 12.82
C LYS A 59 -6.66 3.85 12.89
N TYR A 60 -5.42 3.45 12.62
CA TYR A 60 -4.28 4.35 12.65
C TYR A 60 -4.40 5.42 11.57
N ARG A 61 -4.79 5.03 10.37
CA ARG A 61 -5.03 5.92 9.23
C ARG A 61 -6.12 6.94 9.54
N THR A 62 -7.23 6.50 10.13
CA THR A 62 -8.31 7.39 10.56
C THR A 62 -7.83 8.40 11.60
N ILE A 63 -7.05 7.97 12.60
CA ILE A 63 -6.52 8.85 13.64
C ILE A 63 -5.62 9.93 13.04
N ILE A 64 -4.63 9.55 12.23
CA ILE A 64 -3.68 10.52 11.70
C ILE A 64 -4.33 11.47 10.71
N ASP A 65 -5.28 11.03 9.87
CA ASP A 65 -6.00 11.92 8.95
C ASP A 65 -6.74 13.02 9.71
N HIS A 66 -7.45 12.66 10.79
CA HIS A 66 -8.18 13.65 11.60
C HIS A 66 -7.27 14.53 12.44
N LEU A 67 -6.05 14.10 12.73
CA LEU A 67 -5.06 14.87 13.48
C LEU A 67 -4.21 15.79 12.60
N SER A 68 -4.17 15.55 11.29
CA SER A 68 -3.26 16.22 10.37
C SER A 68 -3.68 17.65 10.03
N ASP A 69 -2.72 18.55 9.95
CA ASP A 69 -2.86 19.91 9.46
C ASP A 69 -2.77 19.97 7.92
N ARG A 70 -2.06 19.02 7.31
CA ARG A 70 -1.98 18.84 5.85
C ARG A 70 -2.01 17.38 5.49
N ILE A 71 -2.82 17.02 4.49
CA ILE A 71 -2.97 15.66 3.96
C ILE A 71 -2.67 15.65 2.47
N TYR A 72 -1.83 14.72 2.05
CA TYR A 72 -1.58 14.41 0.64
C TYR A 72 -2.28 13.11 0.29
N ALA A 73 -3.41 13.26 -0.39
CA ALA A 73 -4.18 12.13 -0.92
C ALA A 73 -3.69 11.78 -2.32
N TYR A 74 -3.65 10.50 -2.65
CA TYR A 74 -3.18 10.08 -3.96
C TYR A 74 -4.20 10.39 -5.07
N LEU A 75 -5.50 10.26 -4.77
CA LEU A 75 -6.58 10.35 -5.75
C LEU A 75 -7.70 11.27 -5.28
N GLU A 76 -8.48 11.79 -6.22
CA GLU A 76 -9.69 12.56 -5.92
C GLU A 76 -10.73 11.74 -5.15
N SER A 77 -10.82 10.43 -5.40
CA SER A 77 -11.68 9.52 -4.64
C SER A 77 -11.32 9.51 -3.15
N TYR A 78 -10.02 9.53 -2.81
CA TYR A 78 -9.57 9.58 -1.42
C TYR A 78 -9.82 10.96 -0.78
N LYS A 79 -9.63 12.05 -1.54
CA LYS A 79 -10.04 13.39 -1.07
C LYS A 79 -11.53 13.40 -0.74
N LEU A 80 -12.39 12.84 -1.60
CA LEU A 80 -13.83 12.75 -1.34
C LEU A 80 -14.15 11.93 -0.08
N GLN A 81 -13.41 10.86 0.19
CA GLN A 81 -13.56 10.10 1.44
C GLN A 81 -13.27 10.98 2.65
N GLY A 82 -12.16 11.71 2.66
CA GLY A 82 -11.80 12.65 3.73
C GLY A 82 -12.85 13.74 3.94
N LEU A 83 -13.39 14.32 2.86
CA LEU A 83 -14.47 15.30 2.92
C LEU A 83 -15.75 14.72 3.55
N ASN A 84 -16.12 13.49 3.17
CA ASN A 84 -17.28 12.79 3.72
C ASN A 84 -17.10 12.47 5.22
N GLU A 85 -15.88 12.33 5.70
CA GLU A 85 -15.56 12.17 7.13
C GLU A 85 -15.44 13.51 7.89
N GLY A 86 -15.69 14.64 7.23
CA GLY A 86 -15.67 15.97 7.83
C GLY A 86 -14.30 16.64 7.88
N ILE A 87 -13.31 16.14 7.15
CA ILE A 87 -12.02 16.83 7.00
C ILE A 87 -12.19 17.99 6.03
N SER A 88 -11.71 19.18 6.39
CA SER A 88 -11.83 20.37 5.55
C SER A 88 -11.08 20.26 4.23
N GLU A 89 -11.67 20.80 3.16
CA GLU A 89 -11.11 20.72 1.82
C GLU A 89 -9.69 21.33 1.71
N ASN A 90 -9.45 22.44 2.39
CA ASN A 90 -8.16 23.15 2.39
C ASN A 90 -7.02 22.34 3.04
N VAL A 91 -7.34 21.31 3.83
CA VAL A 91 -6.36 20.42 4.45
C VAL A 91 -5.87 19.36 3.47
N ILE A 92 -6.72 18.95 2.50
CA ILE A 92 -6.44 17.82 1.62
C ILE A 92 -5.99 18.31 0.24
N LYS A 93 -4.80 17.88 -0.17
CA LYS A 93 -4.26 18.11 -1.53
C LYS A 93 -4.07 16.78 -2.25
N VAL A 94 -4.59 16.68 -3.48
CA VAL A 94 -4.38 15.51 -4.33
C VAL A 94 -3.07 15.66 -5.08
N THR A 95 -2.19 14.65 -5.00
CA THR A 95 -0.82 14.71 -5.51
C THR A 95 -0.48 13.59 -6.48
N GLY A 96 -1.26 12.52 -6.52
CA GLY A 96 -0.84 11.24 -7.09
C GLY A 96 -0.03 10.43 -6.06
N ASN A 97 0.32 9.21 -6.44
CA ASN A 97 1.08 8.30 -5.59
C ASN A 97 2.58 8.44 -5.87
N PRO A 98 3.42 8.73 -4.86
CA PRO A 98 4.89 8.84 -5.03
C PRO A 98 5.56 7.56 -5.55
N ILE A 99 4.91 6.39 -5.46
CA ILE A 99 5.45 5.16 -6.03
C ILE A 99 5.59 5.24 -7.57
N VAL A 100 4.76 6.07 -8.23
CA VAL A 100 4.88 6.32 -9.68
C VAL A 100 6.18 7.03 -9.99
N ASP A 101 6.60 8.00 -9.15
CA ASP A 101 7.86 8.72 -9.28
C ASP A 101 9.03 7.73 -9.17
N ILE A 102 9.00 6.87 -8.13
CA ILE A 102 10.04 5.86 -7.88
C ILE A 102 10.16 4.89 -9.06
N ILE A 103 9.03 4.41 -9.59
CA ILE A 103 9.03 3.47 -10.73
C ILE A 103 9.61 4.13 -11.97
N ASN A 104 9.21 5.37 -12.27
CA ASN A 104 9.71 6.10 -13.43
C ASN A 104 11.21 6.38 -13.35
N GLU A 105 11.70 6.82 -12.19
CA GLU A 105 13.10 7.18 -11.96
C GLU A 105 14.04 5.96 -11.97
N ASN A 106 13.55 4.79 -11.52
CA ASN A 106 14.36 3.61 -11.32
C ASN A 106 14.14 2.50 -12.38
N SER A 107 13.39 2.76 -13.44
CA SER A 107 13.04 1.74 -14.44
C SER A 107 14.28 1.02 -15.03
N ARG A 108 15.36 1.75 -15.29
CA ARG A 108 16.63 1.17 -15.79
C ARG A 108 17.34 0.29 -14.74
N LEU A 109 17.23 0.65 -13.46
CA LEU A 109 17.80 -0.16 -12.37
C LEU A 109 17.03 -1.47 -12.24
N PHE A 110 15.71 -1.44 -12.36
CA PHE A 110 14.88 -2.65 -12.36
C PHE A 110 15.27 -3.58 -13.53
N GLU A 111 15.41 -3.05 -14.74
CA GLU A 111 15.81 -3.85 -15.91
C GLU A 111 17.17 -4.53 -15.71
N SER A 112 18.14 -3.85 -15.09
CA SER A 112 19.50 -4.35 -14.90
C SER A 112 19.67 -5.26 -13.68
N SER A 113 18.68 -5.37 -12.79
CA SER A 113 18.84 -6.06 -11.50
C SER A 113 18.75 -7.60 -11.58
N ALA A 114 18.50 -8.17 -12.76
CA ALA A 114 18.62 -9.61 -12.99
C ALA A 114 19.98 -10.19 -12.55
N GLN A 115 21.06 -9.39 -12.65
CA GLN A 115 22.42 -9.79 -12.25
C GLN A 115 22.58 -10.13 -10.76
N TYR A 116 21.61 -9.76 -9.93
CA TYR A 116 21.61 -10.06 -8.49
C TYR A 116 20.72 -11.26 -8.13
N LEU A 117 20.03 -11.86 -9.10
CA LEU A 117 19.23 -13.06 -8.94
C LEU A 117 20.08 -14.31 -9.13
N ASP A 118 19.72 -15.40 -8.46
CA ASP A 118 20.32 -16.71 -8.69
C ASP A 118 20.03 -17.20 -10.11
N ASP A 119 20.98 -17.92 -10.73
CA ASP A 119 20.86 -18.44 -12.10
C ASP A 119 19.59 -19.27 -12.29
N LYS A 120 19.18 -20.02 -11.27
CA LYS A 120 17.93 -20.80 -11.30
C LYS A 120 16.72 -19.89 -11.48
N VAL A 121 16.65 -18.79 -10.74
CA VAL A 121 15.54 -17.81 -10.81
C VAL A 121 15.55 -17.10 -12.16
N VAL A 122 16.73 -16.72 -12.65
CA VAL A 122 16.89 -16.11 -13.98
C VAL A 122 16.37 -17.07 -15.06
N ASN A 123 16.74 -18.34 -15.00
CA ASN A 123 16.28 -19.34 -15.97
C ASN A 123 14.76 -19.53 -15.93
N LEU A 124 14.16 -19.63 -14.74
CA LEU A 124 12.70 -19.73 -14.59
C LEU A 124 11.96 -18.47 -15.09
N SER A 125 12.58 -17.31 -14.99
CA SER A 125 12.00 -16.03 -15.43
C SER A 125 12.15 -15.76 -16.94
N ASN A 126 12.82 -16.62 -17.68
CA ASN A 126 12.90 -16.55 -19.15
C ASN A 126 11.68 -17.14 -19.84
N ASP A 127 10.95 -18.00 -19.16
CA ASP A 127 9.67 -18.56 -19.60
C ASP A 127 8.49 -17.78 -18.97
N ASN A 128 7.27 -18.16 -19.35
CA ASN A 128 6.07 -17.63 -18.71
C ASN A 128 6.03 -18.00 -17.21
N PHE A 129 5.88 -17.03 -16.34
CA PHE A 129 5.81 -17.28 -14.91
C PHE A 129 4.86 -16.34 -14.17
N VAL A 130 4.46 -16.76 -13.00
CA VAL A 130 3.69 -15.97 -12.02
C VAL A 130 4.60 -15.60 -10.86
N LEU A 131 4.58 -14.32 -10.47
CA LEU A 131 5.25 -13.87 -9.27
C LEU A 131 4.27 -13.92 -8.10
N VAL A 132 4.73 -14.35 -6.92
CA VAL A 132 3.86 -14.47 -5.73
C VAL A 132 4.44 -13.72 -4.54
N THR A 133 3.59 -13.00 -3.79
CA THR A 133 3.91 -12.56 -2.44
C THR A 133 2.77 -12.86 -1.49
N CYS A 134 3.07 -13.43 -0.32
CA CYS A 134 2.10 -13.68 0.74
C CYS A 134 2.79 -13.56 2.09
N HIS A 135 2.43 -12.53 2.85
CA HIS A 135 3.07 -12.22 4.12
C HIS A 135 2.14 -11.62 5.17
N ARG A 136 0.89 -11.28 4.81
CA ARG A 136 -0.07 -10.70 5.74
C ARG A 136 -0.47 -11.70 6.82
N ARG A 137 -0.46 -11.21 8.07
CA ARG A 137 -0.71 -12.05 9.25
C ARG A 137 -2.08 -12.72 9.20
N GLU A 138 -3.11 -12.00 8.73
CA GLU A 138 -4.47 -12.51 8.57
C GLU A 138 -4.55 -13.69 7.60
N ASN A 139 -3.67 -13.75 6.61
CA ASN A 139 -3.59 -14.86 5.65
C ASN A 139 -2.74 -16.01 6.17
N ILE A 140 -1.50 -15.72 6.60
CA ILE A 140 -0.52 -16.78 6.96
C ILE A 140 -0.78 -17.42 8.32
N LEU A 141 -1.44 -16.73 9.26
CA LEU A 141 -1.78 -17.29 10.59
C LEU A 141 -3.13 -17.97 10.62
N ASN A 142 -3.98 -17.76 9.63
CA ASN A 142 -5.25 -18.46 9.47
C ASN A 142 -5.04 -19.67 8.55
N LYS A 143 -5.17 -20.89 9.10
CA LYS A 143 -4.92 -22.13 8.37
C LYS A 143 -5.77 -22.29 7.11
N ASP A 144 -7.05 -21.92 7.19
CA ASP A 144 -7.98 -22.08 6.07
C ASP A 144 -7.66 -21.05 4.98
N SER A 145 -7.39 -19.80 5.34
CA SER A 145 -6.98 -18.76 4.40
C SER A 145 -5.67 -19.14 3.70
N PHE A 146 -4.67 -19.61 4.45
CA PHE A 146 -3.39 -20.02 3.88
C PHE A 146 -3.56 -21.22 2.96
N LYS A 147 -4.35 -22.22 3.35
CA LYS A 147 -4.69 -23.38 2.50
C LYS A 147 -5.39 -22.95 1.21
N ASN A 148 -6.34 -22.01 1.27
CA ASN A 148 -7.03 -21.50 0.10
C ASN A 148 -6.07 -20.77 -0.87
N ILE A 149 -5.11 -20.00 -0.33
CA ILE A 149 -4.06 -19.35 -1.13
C ILE A 149 -3.19 -20.41 -1.82
N ILE A 150 -2.71 -21.43 -1.09
CA ILE A 150 -1.90 -22.47 -1.72
C ILE A 150 -2.71 -23.27 -2.75
N SER A 151 -3.98 -23.52 -2.50
CA SER A 151 -4.87 -24.17 -3.49
C SER A 151 -5.04 -23.31 -4.75
N LEU A 152 -5.05 -21.98 -4.63
CA LEU A 152 -5.02 -21.07 -5.78
C LEU A 152 -3.71 -21.24 -6.55
N LEU A 153 -2.56 -21.27 -5.87
CA LEU A 153 -1.26 -21.41 -6.54
C LEU A 153 -1.12 -22.77 -7.21
N ASN A 154 -1.49 -23.86 -6.53
CA ASN A 154 -1.45 -25.22 -7.11
C ASN A 154 -2.41 -25.42 -8.30
N SER A 155 -3.40 -24.54 -8.49
CA SER A 155 -4.28 -24.57 -9.66
C SER A 155 -3.70 -23.89 -10.91
N ILE A 156 -2.49 -23.33 -10.79
CA ILE A 156 -1.74 -22.75 -11.92
C ILE A 156 -0.77 -23.84 -12.41
N ASP A 157 -1.13 -24.59 -13.44
CA ASP A 157 -0.39 -25.76 -13.93
C ASP A 157 0.35 -25.51 -15.26
N ASP A 158 0.10 -24.39 -15.91
CA ASP A 158 0.60 -24.08 -17.26
C ASP A 158 1.86 -23.20 -17.29
N ARG A 159 2.41 -22.82 -16.12
CA ARG A 159 3.58 -21.94 -16.00
C ARG A 159 4.31 -22.10 -14.67
N ASN A 160 5.55 -21.60 -14.62
CA ASN A 160 6.32 -21.56 -13.38
C ASN A 160 5.76 -20.52 -12.39
N ILE A 161 5.95 -20.79 -11.11
CA ILE A 161 5.62 -19.85 -10.03
C ILE A 161 6.90 -19.53 -9.27
N ILE A 162 7.28 -18.26 -9.21
CA ILE A 162 8.40 -17.77 -8.41
C ILE A 162 7.83 -17.11 -7.17
N PHE A 163 8.15 -17.67 -6.00
CA PHE A 163 7.61 -17.22 -4.72
C PHE A 163 8.73 -16.80 -3.74
N PRO A 164 9.18 -15.53 -3.77
CA PRO A 164 10.00 -14.97 -2.69
C PRO A 164 9.23 -15.02 -1.37
N MET A 165 9.51 -16.04 -0.56
CA MET A 165 8.74 -16.32 0.65
C MET A 165 9.50 -15.87 1.89
N GLY A 166 8.86 -15.00 2.70
CA GLY A 166 9.41 -14.57 3.99
C GLY A 166 9.60 -15.73 4.96
N TYR A 167 10.65 -15.70 5.77
CA TYR A 167 11.05 -16.79 6.68
C TYR A 167 9.91 -17.28 7.58
N LYS A 168 9.07 -16.38 8.07
CA LYS A 168 7.90 -16.74 8.89
C LYS A 168 6.89 -17.56 8.11
N THR A 169 6.63 -17.20 6.85
CA THR A 169 5.72 -17.94 5.96
C THR A 169 6.29 -19.31 5.62
N GLN A 170 7.62 -19.41 5.38
CA GLN A 170 8.32 -20.68 5.17
C GLN A 170 8.19 -21.60 6.40
N GLU A 171 8.34 -21.07 7.60
CA GLU A 171 8.18 -21.83 8.86
C GLU A 171 6.75 -22.35 9.02
N ILE A 172 5.75 -21.52 8.73
CA ILE A 172 4.34 -21.91 8.78
C ILE A 172 4.05 -23.02 7.78
N LEU A 173 4.50 -22.87 6.54
CA LEU A 173 4.35 -23.89 5.50
C LEU A 173 4.98 -25.21 5.90
N LYS A 174 6.23 -25.17 6.38
CA LYS A 174 6.96 -26.38 6.84
C LYS A 174 6.26 -27.12 7.97
N ASN A 175 5.55 -26.41 8.84
CA ASN A 175 4.81 -26.97 9.98
C ASN A 175 3.33 -27.28 9.65
N SER A 176 2.94 -27.20 8.39
CA SER A 176 1.60 -27.50 7.90
C SER A 176 1.58 -28.81 7.10
N ASP A 177 0.39 -29.41 6.93
CA ASP A 177 0.15 -30.55 6.04
C ASP A 177 -0.12 -30.12 4.57
N ILE A 178 0.34 -28.93 4.18
CA ILE A 178 0.07 -28.35 2.87
C ILE A 178 1.23 -28.70 1.93
N SER A 179 0.93 -29.30 0.78
CA SER A 179 1.89 -29.56 -0.29
C SER A 179 1.83 -28.49 -1.36
N LEU A 180 2.98 -28.21 -1.95
CA LEU A 180 3.12 -27.38 -3.14
C LEU A 180 3.37 -28.27 -4.36
N ASP A 181 2.89 -27.84 -5.51
CA ASP A 181 3.15 -28.51 -6.79
C ASP A 181 4.58 -28.20 -7.28
N ASP A 182 5.13 -29.07 -8.12
CA ASP A 182 6.54 -29.04 -8.56
C ASP A 182 6.92 -27.78 -9.36
N ASN A 183 5.94 -27.10 -9.94
CA ASN A 183 6.16 -25.84 -10.68
C ASN A 183 6.29 -24.59 -9.77
N ILE A 184 6.15 -24.76 -8.45
CA ILE A 184 6.26 -23.66 -7.47
C ILE A 184 7.67 -23.64 -6.89
N GLU A 185 8.45 -22.65 -7.28
CA GLU A 185 9.79 -22.41 -6.73
C GLU A 185 9.74 -21.41 -5.59
N ILE A 186 10.00 -21.90 -4.37
CA ILE A 186 10.20 -21.02 -3.19
C ILE A 186 11.64 -20.53 -3.21
N ILE A 187 11.80 -19.22 -3.17
CA ILE A 187 13.10 -18.58 -3.01
C ILE A 187 13.15 -17.76 -1.71
N ASN A 188 14.36 -17.48 -1.23
CA ASN A 188 14.54 -16.56 -0.12
C ASN A 188 14.05 -15.15 -0.48
N PRO A 189 13.72 -14.31 0.52
CA PRO A 189 13.40 -12.91 0.27
C PRO A 189 14.51 -12.24 -0.55
N ILE A 190 14.11 -11.52 -1.59
CA ILE A 190 14.98 -10.76 -2.49
C ILE A 190 14.84 -9.26 -2.24
N GLY A 191 15.77 -8.46 -2.75
CA GLY A 191 15.69 -7.00 -2.66
C GLY A 191 14.60 -6.41 -3.54
N TYR A 192 14.31 -5.12 -3.30
CA TYR A 192 13.24 -4.42 -4.02
C TYR A 192 13.51 -4.35 -5.54
N LEU A 193 14.76 -4.10 -5.93
CA LEU A 193 15.12 -3.98 -7.35
C LEU A 193 14.92 -5.31 -8.11
N GLU A 194 15.34 -6.42 -7.50
CA GLU A 194 15.18 -7.77 -8.05
C GLU A 194 13.70 -8.16 -8.10
N PHE A 195 12.94 -7.79 -7.07
CA PHE A 195 11.50 -8.03 -7.06
C PHE A 195 10.79 -7.27 -8.19
N MET A 196 11.10 -5.98 -8.39
CA MET A 196 10.53 -5.17 -9.46
C MET A 196 10.93 -5.69 -10.84
N HIS A 197 12.16 -6.21 -10.99
CA HIS A 197 12.59 -6.88 -12.21
C HIS A 197 11.69 -8.09 -12.55
N LEU A 198 11.47 -8.96 -11.57
CA LEU A 198 10.59 -10.13 -11.75
C LEU A 198 9.13 -9.67 -11.99
N LEU A 199 8.65 -8.67 -11.27
CA LEU A 199 7.30 -8.15 -11.45
C LEU A 199 7.06 -7.66 -12.88
N MET A 200 7.99 -6.88 -13.43
CA MET A 200 7.89 -6.36 -14.80
C MET A 200 7.82 -7.47 -15.86
N LYS A 201 8.45 -8.61 -15.60
CA LYS A 201 8.51 -9.75 -16.52
C LYS A 201 7.41 -10.79 -16.35
N SER A 202 6.74 -10.78 -15.19
CA SER A 202 5.71 -11.78 -14.88
C SER A 202 4.47 -11.64 -15.78
N ASP A 203 3.81 -12.75 -16.04
CA ASP A 203 2.52 -12.76 -16.73
C ASP A 203 1.46 -12.06 -15.89
N PHE A 204 1.44 -12.37 -14.60
CA PHE A 204 0.70 -11.68 -13.57
C PHE A 204 1.33 -11.91 -12.19
N VAL A 205 0.90 -11.15 -11.19
CA VAL A 205 1.32 -11.34 -9.80
C VAL A 205 0.13 -11.75 -8.93
N ALA A 206 0.33 -12.75 -8.05
CA ALA A 206 -0.62 -13.08 -6.99
C ALA A 206 -0.08 -12.54 -5.65
N THR A 207 -0.82 -11.61 -5.02
CA THR A 207 -0.28 -10.86 -3.88
C THR A 207 -1.33 -10.51 -2.84
N ASP A 208 -0.93 -10.48 -1.57
CA ASP A 208 -1.70 -9.90 -0.48
C ASP A 208 -1.21 -8.48 -0.09
N SER A 209 -0.17 -7.99 -0.76
CA SER A 209 0.38 -6.65 -0.54
C SER A 209 -0.43 -5.58 -1.28
N GLY A 210 -0.81 -4.52 -0.56
CA GLY A 210 -1.45 -3.36 -1.19
C GLY A 210 -0.51 -2.60 -2.13
N THR A 211 0.76 -2.42 -1.73
CA THR A 211 1.75 -1.71 -2.55
C THR A 211 2.08 -2.47 -3.83
N VAL A 212 2.25 -3.79 -3.76
CA VAL A 212 2.54 -4.61 -4.95
C VAL A 212 1.38 -4.57 -5.96
N VAL A 213 0.14 -4.46 -5.50
CA VAL A 213 -1.02 -4.28 -6.42
C VAL A 213 -0.96 -2.95 -7.16
N GLU A 214 -0.53 -1.86 -6.47
CA GLU A 214 -0.31 -0.55 -7.11
C GLU A 214 0.83 -0.61 -8.12
N GLU A 215 1.98 -1.18 -7.72
CA GLU A 215 3.16 -1.34 -8.57
C GLU A 215 2.84 -2.16 -9.82
N ALA A 216 2.14 -3.29 -9.67
CA ALA A 216 1.69 -4.10 -10.79
C ALA A 216 0.76 -3.30 -11.73
N CYS A 217 -0.19 -2.56 -11.17
CA CYS A 217 -1.10 -1.72 -11.96
C CYS A 217 -0.34 -0.65 -12.75
N ILE A 218 0.64 0.03 -12.13
CA ILE A 218 1.48 1.06 -12.78
C ILE A 218 2.31 0.44 -13.91
N LEU A 219 2.86 -0.75 -13.70
CA LEU A 219 3.69 -1.47 -14.67
C LEU A 219 2.89 -2.20 -15.76
N ASN A 220 1.56 -2.10 -15.76
CA ASN A 220 0.69 -2.84 -16.66
C ASN A 220 0.81 -4.38 -16.52
N VAL A 221 1.05 -4.87 -15.32
CA VAL A 221 1.08 -6.29 -14.97
C VAL A 221 -0.25 -6.64 -14.30
N PRO A 222 -1.02 -7.61 -14.82
CA PRO A 222 -2.24 -8.08 -14.18
C PRO A 222 -1.97 -8.63 -12.77
N SER A 223 -2.94 -8.52 -11.87
CA SER A 223 -2.77 -9.05 -10.51
C SER A 223 -3.99 -9.84 -10.01
N ILE A 224 -3.71 -10.80 -9.13
CA ILE A 224 -4.70 -11.41 -8.23
C ILE A 224 -4.44 -10.84 -6.84
N GLN A 225 -5.38 -10.08 -6.31
CA GLN A 225 -5.28 -9.58 -4.95
C GLN A 225 -5.91 -10.57 -3.97
N MET A 226 -5.07 -11.23 -3.17
CA MET A 226 -5.45 -12.27 -2.21
C MET A 226 -5.85 -11.65 -0.86
N ARG A 227 -6.99 -10.93 -0.84
CA ARG A 227 -7.47 -10.22 0.35
C ARG A 227 -9.00 -10.19 0.45
N TYR A 228 -9.48 -10.13 1.71
CA TYR A 228 -10.90 -9.89 1.99
C TYR A 228 -11.31 -8.46 1.62
N SER A 229 -10.55 -7.46 2.01
CA SER A 229 -10.83 -6.03 1.79
C SER A 229 -9.61 -5.34 1.17
N THR A 230 -9.84 -4.20 0.56
CA THR A 230 -8.78 -3.37 -0.02
C THR A 230 -9.10 -1.89 0.19
N GLU A 231 -8.06 -1.11 0.37
CA GLU A 231 -8.07 0.33 0.36
C GLU A 231 -7.73 0.91 -1.04
N ARG A 232 -7.63 0.05 -2.06
CA ARG A 232 -7.20 0.39 -3.44
C ARG A 232 -8.19 -0.15 -4.48
N PRO A 233 -9.47 0.26 -4.45
CA PRO A 233 -10.48 -0.23 -5.40
C PRO A 233 -10.19 0.16 -6.85
N GLU A 234 -9.40 1.19 -7.09
CA GLU A 234 -9.07 1.73 -8.41
C GLU A 234 -8.42 0.70 -9.34
N VAL A 235 -7.68 -0.27 -8.78
CA VAL A 235 -7.08 -1.35 -9.58
C VAL A 235 -8.13 -2.26 -10.23
N TYR A 236 -9.30 -2.37 -9.61
CA TYR A 236 -10.44 -3.10 -10.18
C TYR A 236 -11.20 -2.25 -11.21
N ASP A 237 -11.33 -0.95 -10.96
CA ASP A 237 -12.03 -0.01 -11.86
C ASP A 237 -11.34 0.05 -13.22
N VAL A 238 -9.99 0.04 -13.23
CA VAL A 238 -9.20 -0.03 -14.48
C VAL A 238 -9.03 -1.45 -15.02
N LYS A 239 -9.59 -2.45 -14.33
CA LYS A 239 -9.49 -3.88 -14.70
C LYS A 239 -8.05 -4.41 -14.73
N ALA A 240 -7.22 -3.94 -13.80
CA ALA A 240 -5.84 -4.37 -13.62
C ALA A 240 -5.73 -5.57 -12.66
N SER A 241 -6.74 -5.82 -11.85
CA SER A 241 -6.71 -6.81 -10.78
C SER A 241 -7.99 -7.63 -10.68
N ILE A 242 -7.84 -8.88 -10.23
CA ILE A 242 -8.93 -9.76 -9.83
C ILE A 242 -8.85 -9.99 -8.32
N LYS A 243 -9.98 -9.90 -7.64
CA LYS A 243 -10.06 -10.21 -6.22
C LYS A 243 -10.16 -11.73 -6.00
N PHE A 244 -9.34 -12.24 -5.09
CA PHE A 244 -9.47 -13.56 -4.51
C PHE A 244 -9.57 -13.41 -2.99
N ASP A 245 -10.73 -13.77 -2.43
CA ASP A 245 -10.94 -13.72 -0.98
C ASP A 245 -10.50 -15.04 -0.34
N PRO A 246 -9.36 -15.08 0.39
CA PRO A 246 -8.87 -16.32 0.96
C PRO A 246 -9.69 -16.82 2.17
N THR A 247 -10.62 -16.01 2.69
CA THR A 247 -11.41 -16.33 3.88
C THR A 247 -12.63 -17.19 3.58
N VAL A 248 -12.96 -17.40 2.31
CA VAL A 248 -14.12 -18.18 1.87
C VAL A 248 -13.69 -19.42 1.08
N ASN A 249 -14.51 -20.46 1.09
CA ASN A 249 -14.28 -21.64 0.27
C ASN A 249 -14.68 -21.34 -1.18
N HIS A 250 -13.74 -21.52 -2.09
CA HIS A 250 -13.94 -21.35 -3.52
C HIS A 250 -14.36 -22.68 -4.17
N THR A 251 -15.48 -22.68 -4.87
CA THR A 251 -16.00 -23.85 -5.61
C THR A 251 -15.32 -24.00 -6.98
N ASN A 252 -14.76 -22.92 -7.52
CA ASN A 252 -14.09 -22.92 -8.82
C ASN A 252 -12.91 -21.95 -8.81
N ILE A 253 -11.77 -22.41 -8.33
CA ILE A 253 -10.54 -21.61 -8.25
C ILE A 253 -9.98 -21.32 -9.66
N SER A 254 -10.10 -22.26 -10.60
CA SER A 254 -9.61 -22.09 -11.97
C SER A 254 -10.24 -20.90 -12.69
N GLU A 255 -11.47 -20.54 -12.35
CA GLU A 255 -12.12 -19.34 -12.90
C GLU A 255 -11.35 -18.04 -12.57
N THR A 256 -10.71 -17.97 -11.39
CA THR A 256 -9.89 -16.80 -11.02
C THR A 256 -8.64 -16.71 -11.91
N ILE A 257 -8.00 -17.85 -12.19
CA ILE A 257 -6.84 -17.92 -13.10
C ILE A 257 -7.24 -17.54 -14.52
N ASP A 258 -8.35 -18.08 -14.99
CA ASP A 258 -8.90 -17.73 -16.30
C ASP A 258 -9.21 -16.23 -16.44
N LYS A 259 -9.76 -15.63 -15.40
CA LYS A 259 -10.07 -14.20 -15.40
C LYS A 259 -8.81 -13.34 -15.46
N VAL A 260 -7.80 -13.60 -14.64
CA VAL A 260 -6.57 -12.80 -14.65
C VAL A 260 -5.81 -12.95 -15.96
N SER A 261 -5.74 -14.17 -16.53
CA SER A 261 -5.08 -14.44 -17.81
C SER A 261 -5.75 -13.75 -19.00
N LYS A 262 -7.03 -13.39 -18.87
CA LYS A 262 -7.80 -12.67 -19.91
C LYS A 262 -7.80 -11.15 -19.71
N LEU A 263 -7.18 -10.61 -18.66
CA LEU A 263 -7.08 -9.17 -18.47
C LEU A 263 -6.24 -8.56 -19.60
N LYS A 264 -6.77 -7.55 -20.24
CA LYS A 264 -6.07 -6.85 -21.31
C LYS A 264 -5.13 -5.82 -20.71
N LYS A 265 -3.84 -5.95 -20.98
CA LYS A 265 -2.82 -4.94 -20.67
C LYS A 265 -3.12 -3.62 -21.43
N GLY A 266 -2.60 -2.51 -20.94
CA GLY A 266 -2.75 -1.18 -21.59
C GLY A 266 -3.84 -0.31 -20.98
N TRP A 267 -4.27 -0.57 -19.74
CA TRP A 267 -5.11 0.36 -18.98
C TRP A 267 -4.34 1.63 -18.65
N LYS A 268 -5.06 2.71 -18.41
CA LYS A 268 -4.46 3.96 -17.95
C LYS A 268 -4.16 3.84 -16.45
N ASN A 269 -2.91 4.08 -16.06
CA ASN A 269 -2.52 4.15 -14.67
C ASN A 269 -3.37 5.19 -13.89
N PRO A 270 -4.10 4.78 -12.83
CA PRO A 270 -4.92 5.70 -12.05
C PRO A 270 -4.11 6.53 -11.03
N PHE A 271 -2.88 6.11 -10.66
CA PHE A 271 -2.14 6.62 -9.52
C PHE A 271 -1.32 7.89 -9.76
N GLY A 272 -1.46 8.53 -10.92
CA GLY A 272 -0.81 9.81 -11.20
C GLY A 272 0.22 9.76 -12.32
N LYS A 273 1.04 10.82 -12.40
CA LYS A 273 1.93 11.07 -13.56
C LYS A 273 3.42 10.90 -13.23
N GLY A 274 3.80 10.67 -11.98
CA GLY A 274 5.19 10.58 -11.54
C GLY A 274 5.82 11.94 -11.25
N ASN A 275 5.07 12.84 -10.64
CA ASN A 275 5.52 14.13 -10.14
C ASN A 275 4.95 14.46 -8.75
N SER A 276 4.53 13.43 -8.03
CA SER A 276 3.89 13.57 -6.72
C SER A 276 4.87 14.15 -5.70
N SER A 277 6.11 13.68 -5.70
CA SER A 277 7.15 14.16 -4.78
C SER A 277 7.44 15.65 -4.97
N GLU A 278 7.52 16.11 -6.22
CA GLU A 278 7.70 17.53 -6.53
C GLU A 278 6.52 18.38 -6.02
N ILE A 279 5.29 17.93 -6.24
CA ILE A 279 4.07 18.62 -5.77
C ILE A 279 4.08 18.72 -4.24
N ILE A 280 4.41 17.62 -3.54
CA ILE A 280 4.46 17.56 -2.07
C ILE A 280 5.53 18.54 -1.55
N VAL A 281 6.75 18.48 -2.07
CA VAL A 281 7.88 19.31 -1.59
C VAL A 281 7.59 20.80 -1.82
N ASN A 282 7.09 21.18 -3.00
CA ASN A 282 6.77 22.57 -3.30
C ASN A 282 5.67 23.10 -2.37
N ASP A 283 4.64 22.32 -2.11
CA ASP A 283 3.56 22.68 -1.19
C ASP A 283 4.08 22.83 0.26
N LEU A 284 4.93 21.92 0.73
CA LEU A 284 5.54 22.00 2.06
C LEU A 284 6.41 23.26 2.22
N ILE A 285 7.16 23.62 1.18
CA ILE A 285 7.98 24.85 1.17
C ILE A 285 7.07 26.09 1.25
N GLU A 286 6.01 26.14 0.44
CA GLU A 286 5.04 27.23 0.45
C GLU A 286 4.37 27.40 1.82
N LEU A 287 3.85 26.31 2.39
CA LEU A 287 3.23 26.31 3.71
C LEU A 287 4.22 26.73 4.81
N SER A 288 5.48 26.26 4.74
CA SER A 288 6.53 26.62 5.70
C SER A 288 6.89 28.12 5.64
N ASN A 289 6.86 28.72 4.45
CA ASN A 289 7.18 30.13 4.25
C ASN A 289 6.03 31.07 4.64
N SER A 290 4.80 30.63 4.47
CA SER A 290 3.59 31.40 4.77
C SER A 290 3.07 31.24 6.20
N ASP A 291 3.68 30.34 6.98
CA ASP A 291 3.26 29.98 8.35
C ASP A 291 1.79 29.47 8.42
N THR A 292 1.33 28.83 7.33
CA THR A 292 -0.07 28.39 7.16
C THR A 292 -0.26 26.88 7.35
N PHE A 293 0.68 26.19 8.02
CA PHE A 293 0.53 24.76 8.29
C PHE A 293 -0.67 24.40 9.18
N ARG A 294 -1.04 25.30 10.07
CA ARG A 294 -2.07 24.97 11.07
C ARG A 294 -3.45 24.96 10.44
N ARG A 295 -4.24 23.96 10.81
CA ARG A 295 -5.64 23.87 10.43
C ARG A 295 -6.42 25.03 11.08
N HIS A 296 -7.11 25.82 10.25
CA HIS A 296 -8.01 26.86 10.71
C HIS A 296 -9.46 26.39 10.55
N MET A 297 -10.34 26.88 11.43
CA MET A 297 -11.76 26.67 11.28
C MET A 297 -12.24 27.30 9.97
N PRO A 298 -13.08 26.61 9.18
CA PRO A 298 -13.69 27.20 8.00
C PRO A 298 -14.46 28.46 8.38
N SER A 299 -14.41 29.48 7.53
CA SER A 299 -15.16 30.74 7.75
C SER A 299 -16.67 30.56 7.81
N ASP A 300 -17.17 29.48 7.24
CA ASP A 300 -18.57 29.07 7.17
C ASP A 300 -18.97 28.02 8.23
N TYR A 301 -18.14 27.80 9.24
CA TYR A 301 -18.43 26.87 10.32
C TYR A 301 -19.71 27.28 11.06
N PRO A 302 -20.73 26.38 11.16
CA PRO A 302 -22.08 26.77 11.60
C PRO A 302 -22.17 27.11 13.09
N PHE A 303 -21.13 26.82 13.88
CA PHE A 303 -21.12 27.08 15.32
C PHE A 303 -20.15 28.20 15.66
N ASP A 304 -20.65 29.27 16.24
CA ASP A 304 -19.82 30.32 16.85
C ASP A 304 -19.24 29.82 18.18
N THR A 305 -18.02 29.25 18.09
CA THR A 305 -17.32 28.76 19.28
C THR A 305 -16.88 29.88 20.24
N SER A 306 -16.93 31.15 19.82
CA SER A 306 -16.60 32.29 20.68
C SER A 306 -17.66 32.54 21.74
N ARG A 307 -18.89 32.03 21.54
CA ARG A 307 -20.00 32.17 22.51
C ARG A 307 -19.79 31.40 23.79
N SER A 308 -18.97 30.33 23.77
CA SER A 308 -18.72 29.50 24.96
C SER A 308 -17.86 30.19 26.02
N PHE A 309 -17.28 31.35 25.72
CA PHE A 309 -16.40 32.09 26.63
C PHE A 309 -16.93 33.49 26.99
N LYS A 310 -18.19 33.80 26.63
CA LYS A 310 -18.86 35.01 27.05
C LYS A 310 -19.77 34.66 28.26
N GLU A 311 -19.26 34.77 29.45
CA GLU A 311 -20.03 35.07 30.66
C GLU A 311 -20.17 36.57 30.85
#